data_221e5501f6096c79e03cf4d1ca8a3d78
#
_entry.id   221e5501f6096c79e03cf4d1ca8a3d78
#
_cell.length_a   1.000
_cell.length_b   1.000
_cell.length_c   1.000
_cell.angle_alpha   90.00
_cell.angle_beta   90.00
_cell.angle_gamma   90.00
#
_symmetry.space_group_name_H-M   'P 1'
#
loop_
_entity.id
_entity.type
_entity.pdbx_description
1 polymer ?
#
loop_
_entity_poly.entity_id
_entity_poly.type
_entity_poly.pdbx_seq_one_letter_code
_entity_poly.pdbx_strand_id
1 'polypeptide(L)'
;MVTDAHPLPAAPLVSTTRPLTDRSPSPWGFRIGLALLALATGALTVWAIDSASESQYYAAIAVSMSQSPANFFFGAFDPAGTVTLDKIPGSFWVPALFVAAFGYSTWTVVLPNALAALATVVVVASTGRRLVSPTAGLIAGAVAATSQLILDAPQQFAGHRPARPWP
;
A
#
# COMPACT_ATOMS: atom_id res chain seq x y z
N MET A 1 28.69 -76.23 -11.69
CA MET A 1 27.26 -76.05 -11.55
C MET A 1 27.05 -74.61 -11.14
N VAL A 2 26.86 -73.72 -12.13
CA VAL A 2 26.70 -72.27 -11.94
C VAL A 2 25.21 -71.99 -11.87
N THR A 3 24.76 -71.52 -10.74
CA THR A 3 23.33 -71.19 -10.52
C THR A 3 23.08 -69.82 -11.10
N ASP A 4 22.36 -69.72 -12.21
CA ASP A 4 21.88 -68.47 -12.78
C ASP A 4 20.88 -67.82 -11.82
N ALA A 5 21.34 -66.77 -11.14
CA ALA A 5 20.47 -65.90 -10.37
C ALA A 5 19.67 -64.99 -11.34
N HIS A 6 18.41 -65.31 -11.52
CA HIS A 6 17.49 -64.52 -12.30
C HIS A 6 17.20 -63.19 -11.57
N PRO A 7 17.48 -62.02 -12.17
CA PRO A 7 17.18 -60.76 -11.51
C PRO A 7 15.65 -60.59 -11.33
N LEU A 8 15.20 -60.29 -10.12
CA LEU A 8 13.81 -60.00 -9.85
C LEU A 8 13.39 -58.73 -10.61
N PRO A 9 12.19 -58.72 -11.19
CA PRO A 9 11.70 -57.50 -11.87
C PRO A 9 11.54 -56.40 -10.86
N ALA A 10 12.17 -55.23 -11.16
CA ALA A 10 12.03 -54.03 -10.34
C ALA A 10 10.56 -53.62 -10.35
N ALA A 11 9.96 -53.54 -9.18
CA ALA A 11 8.62 -53.06 -8.99
C ALA A 11 8.56 -51.58 -9.50
N PRO A 12 7.56 -51.21 -10.33
CA PRO A 12 7.41 -49.82 -10.75
C PRO A 12 7.16 -48.96 -9.54
N LEU A 13 8.06 -47.99 -9.28
CA LEU A 13 7.83 -46.93 -8.33
C LEU A 13 6.68 -46.06 -8.87
N VAL A 14 5.46 -46.39 -8.50
CA VAL A 14 4.28 -45.58 -8.74
C VAL A 14 4.44 -44.31 -7.91
N SER A 15 5.07 -43.29 -8.52
CA SER A 15 5.02 -41.93 -7.99
C SER A 15 3.60 -41.42 -8.12
N THR A 16 2.75 -41.73 -7.16
CA THR A 16 1.46 -41.08 -6.97
C THR A 16 1.66 -39.70 -6.35
N THR A 17 2.43 -38.86 -7.01
CA THR A 17 2.28 -37.42 -6.83
C THR A 17 0.98 -37.02 -7.52
N ARG A 18 -0.12 -37.15 -6.75
CA ARG A 18 -1.40 -36.57 -7.09
C ARG A 18 -1.14 -35.09 -7.37
N PRO A 19 -1.34 -34.59 -8.59
CA PRO A 19 -1.22 -33.16 -8.83
C PRO A 19 -2.25 -32.53 -7.90
N LEU A 20 -1.77 -31.71 -6.96
CA LEU A 20 -2.64 -30.78 -6.25
C LEU A 20 -3.31 -30.02 -7.35
N THR A 21 -4.61 -30.21 -7.52
CA THR A 21 -5.41 -29.52 -8.53
C THR A 21 -5.17 -28.04 -8.31
N ASP A 22 -4.31 -27.48 -9.15
CA ASP A 22 -4.02 -26.07 -9.19
C ASP A 22 -5.32 -25.37 -9.64
N ARG A 23 -6.16 -25.05 -8.65
CA ARG A 23 -7.29 -24.15 -8.83
C ARG A 23 -6.75 -22.74 -8.93
N SER A 24 -5.93 -22.50 -9.96
CA SER A 24 -5.61 -21.13 -10.29
C SER A 24 -6.93 -20.43 -10.64
N PRO A 25 -7.29 -19.36 -9.92
CA PRO A 25 -8.49 -18.62 -10.25
C PRO A 25 -8.43 -18.22 -11.72
N SER A 26 -9.57 -18.34 -12.40
CA SER A 26 -9.70 -17.91 -13.79
C SER A 26 -9.18 -16.48 -13.92
N PRO A 27 -8.75 -16.03 -15.10
CA PRO A 27 -8.30 -14.64 -15.30
C PRO A 27 -9.35 -13.62 -14.85
N TRP A 28 -10.61 -13.95 -14.92
CA TRP A 28 -11.73 -13.17 -14.40
C TRP A 28 -11.79 -13.19 -12.86
N GLY A 29 -11.55 -14.33 -12.23
CA GLY A 29 -11.52 -14.44 -10.77
C GLY A 29 -10.44 -13.57 -10.14
N PHE A 30 -9.26 -13.51 -10.73
CA PHE A 30 -8.20 -12.60 -10.28
C PHE A 30 -8.60 -11.12 -10.43
N ARG A 31 -9.20 -10.73 -11.57
CA ARG A 31 -9.64 -9.34 -11.80
C ARG A 31 -10.71 -8.92 -10.81
N ILE A 32 -11.69 -9.78 -10.54
CA ILE A 32 -12.72 -9.53 -9.53
C ILE A 32 -12.10 -9.42 -8.15
N GLY A 33 -11.25 -10.36 -7.75
CA GLY A 33 -10.56 -10.31 -6.46
C GLY A 33 -9.71 -9.04 -6.29
N LEU A 34 -8.99 -8.63 -7.32
CA LEU A 34 -8.20 -7.39 -7.31
C LEU A 34 -9.10 -6.15 -7.21
N ALA A 35 -10.22 -6.12 -7.95
CA ALA A 35 -11.17 -5.02 -7.90
C ALA A 35 -11.81 -4.90 -6.52
N LEU A 36 -12.23 -6.00 -5.91
CA LEU A 36 -12.78 -6.03 -4.55
C LEU A 36 -11.74 -5.56 -3.51
N LEU A 37 -10.49 -6.01 -3.65
CA LEU A 37 -9.41 -5.59 -2.77
C LEU A 37 -9.12 -4.08 -2.90
N ALA A 38 -9.06 -3.57 -4.12
CA ALA A 38 -8.85 -2.14 -4.39
C ALA A 38 -10.03 -1.31 -3.88
N LEU A 39 -11.26 -1.74 -4.09
CA LEU A 39 -12.47 -1.08 -3.58
C LEU A 39 -12.49 -1.05 -2.05
N ALA A 40 -12.19 -2.18 -1.41
CA ALA A 40 -12.14 -2.27 0.05
C ALA A 40 -11.05 -1.34 0.62
N THR A 41 -9.84 -1.37 0.04
CA THR A 41 -8.75 -0.48 0.45
C THR A 41 -9.14 0.98 0.24
N GLY A 42 -9.71 1.34 -0.91
CA GLY A 42 -10.15 2.69 -1.19
C GLY A 42 -11.26 3.18 -0.26
N ALA A 43 -12.26 2.34 0.00
CA ALA A 43 -13.35 2.67 0.93
C ALA A 43 -12.84 2.89 2.36
N LEU A 44 -11.91 2.05 2.84
CA LEU A 44 -11.32 2.20 4.16
C LEU A 44 -10.46 3.47 4.24
N THR A 45 -9.71 3.78 3.20
CA THR A 45 -8.90 5.01 3.14
C THR A 45 -9.79 6.26 3.16
N VAL A 46 -10.88 6.26 2.37
CA VAL A 46 -11.86 7.37 2.35
C VAL A 46 -12.55 7.53 3.70
N TRP A 47 -12.98 6.42 4.31
CA TRP A 47 -13.54 6.45 5.66
C TRP A 47 -12.56 7.03 6.69
N ALA A 48 -11.30 6.66 6.57
CA ALA A 48 -10.25 7.15 7.46
C ALA A 48 -9.95 8.66 7.28
N ILE A 49 -10.22 9.24 6.10
CA ILE A 49 -9.99 10.68 5.84
C ILE A 49 -10.84 11.57 6.75
N ASP A 50 -12.12 11.24 6.95
CA ASP A 50 -13.00 12.04 7.79
C ASP A 50 -12.68 11.90 9.28
N SER A 51 -12.05 10.80 9.69
CA SER A 51 -11.59 10.55 11.07
C SER A 51 -10.14 10.94 11.32
N ALA A 52 -9.37 11.17 10.26
CA ALA A 52 -8.00 11.63 10.37
C ALA A 52 -7.99 13.07 10.90
N SER A 53 -7.71 13.23 12.17
CA SER A 53 -7.10 14.47 12.65
C SER A 53 -5.73 14.53 11.98
N GLU A 54 -5.74 14.91 10.70
CA GLU A 54 -4.52 15.09 9.95
C GLU A 54 -3.58 15.93 10.80
N SER A 55 -2.38 15.45 10.98
CA SER A 55 -1.38 16.23 11.66
C SER A 55 -1.31 17.57 10.95
N GLN A 56 -1.79 18.64 11.60
CA GLN A 56 -1.74 20.00 11.06
C GLN A 56 -0.34 20.36 10.55
N TYR A 57 0.64 19.63 11.06
CA TYR A 57 2.02 19.66 10.63
C TYR A 57 2.19 19.30 9.14
N TYR A 58 1.64 18.18 8.69
CA TYR A 58 1.78 17.74 7.29
C TYR A 58 0.98 18.61 6.33
N ALA A 59 -0.18 19.05 6.77
CA ALA A 59 -0.99 20.00 6.01
C ALA A 59 -0.26 21.34 5.83
N ALA A 60 0.33 21.89 6.90
CA ALA A 60 1.10 23.13 6.84
C ALA A 60 2.30 23.02 5.88
N ILE A 61 3.01 21.88 5.88
CA ILE A 61 4.10 21.61 4.93
C ILE A 61 3.59 21.66 3.49
N ALA A 62 2.52 20.93 3.16
CA ALA A 62 1.98 20.87 1.80
C ALA A 62 1.53 22.26 1.33
N VAL A 63 0.91 23.04 2.20
CA VAL A 63 0.50 24.43 1.92
C VAL A 63 1.72 25.32 1.73
N SER A 64 2.70 25.29 2.60
CA SER A 64 3.92 26.08 2.47
C SER A 64 4.66 25.78 1.17
N MET A 65 4.85 24.49 0.87
CA MET A 65 5.51 24.04 -0.35
C MET A 65 4.74 24.40 -1.62
N SER A 66 3.43 24.57 -1.56
CA SER A 66 2.61 24.98 -2.71
C SER A 66 2.75 26.44 -3.08
N GLN A 67 3.33 27.29 -2.23
CA GLN A 67 3.34 28.75 -2.40
C GLN A 67 4.51 29.27 -3.24
N SER A 68 5.64 28.55 -3.29
CA SER A 68 6.77 28.97 -4.12
C SER A 68 7.63 27.78 -4.59
N PRO A 69 8.30 27.92 -5.75
CA PRO A 69 9.22 26.88 -6.24
C PRO A 69 10.37 26.58 -5.27
N ALA A 70 10.87 27.58 -4.54
CA ALA A 70 11.92 27.40 -3.55
C ALA A 70 11.40 26.58 -2.36
N ASN A 71 10.24 26.93 -1.80
CA ASN A 71 9.60 26.17 -0.73
C ASN A 71 9.31 24.74 -1.14
N PHE A 72 8.84 24.55 -2.39
CA PHE A 72 8.58 23.24 -2.96
C PHE A 72 9.84 22.36 -3.03
N PHE A 73 10.92 22.90 -3.55
CA PHE A 73 12.14 22.13 -3.78
C PHE A 73 12.88 21.81 -2.47
N PHE A 74 12.99 22.80 -1.57
CA PHE A 74 13.72 22.67 -0.31
C PHE A 74 12.86 22.14 0.85
N GLY A 75 11.57 21.94 0.66
CA GLY A 75 10.68 21.41 1.68
C GLY A 75 10.51 22.38 2.85
N ALA A 76 10.11 23.62 2.55
CA ALA A 76 9.90 24.60 3.58
C ALA A 76 8.63 24.29 4.40
N PHE A 77 8.77 24.30 5.72
CA PHE A 77 7.67 24.14 6.66
C PHE A 77 6.82 25.41 6.77
N ASP A 78 7.45 26.57 6.69
CA ASP A 78 6.82 27.87 6.79
C ASP A 78 6.79 28.62 5.44
N PRO A 79 5.80 29.49 5.22
CA PRO A 79 5.70 30.26 3.98
C PRO A 79 6.91 31.15 3.68
N ALA A 80 7.61 31.63 4.69
CA ALA A 80 8.81 32.45 4.55
C ALA A 80 10.05 31.62 4.16
N GLY A 81 9.98 30.30 4.21
CA GLY A 81 11.09 29.41 3.86
C GLY A 81 12.24 29.43 4.86
N THR A 82 11.96 29.81 6.11
CA THR A 82 12.99 29.94 7.15
C THR A 82 13.32 28.62 7.83
N VAL A 83 12.36 27.67 7.84
CA VAL A 83 12.49 26.35 8.45
C VAL A 83 12.21 25.30 7.39
N THR A 84 13.14 24.37 7.21
CA THR A 84 12.92 23.18 6.37
C THR A 84 12.41 22.02 7.22
N LEU A 85 11.66 21.10 6.58
CA LEU A 85 11.19 19.90 7.24
C LEU A 85 12.36 18.96 7.59
N ASP A 86 12.15 18.15 8.62
CA ASP A 86 13.12 17.17 9.13
C ASP A 86 13.17 15.87 8.30
N LYS A 87 12.43 15.81 7.18
CA LYS A 87 12.26 14.62 6.32
C LYS A 87 12.60 14.95 4.88
N ILE A 88 12.68 13.89 4.05
CA ILE A 88 12.95 14.05 2.62
C ILE A 88 11.79 14.80 1.95
N PRO A 89 12.03 15.96 1.31
CA PRO A 89 10.98 16.78 0.68
C PRO A 89 10.12 16.03 -0.35
N GLY A 90 10.71 15.04 -1.02
CA GLY A 90 10.05 14.28 -2.09
C GLY A 90 8.74 13.62 -1.71
N SER A 91 8.56 13.23 -0.45
CA SER A 91 7.30 12.65 0.04
C SER A 91 6.15 13.65 0.06
N PHE A 92 6.44 14.95 0.09
CA PHE A 92 5.44 16.02 0.10
C PHE A 92 5.24 16.69 -1.25
N TRP A 93 6.06 16.41 -2.25
CA TRP A 93 5.93 17.04 -3.57
C TRP A 93 4.56 16.80 -4.20
N VAL A 94 4.07 15.56 -4.15
CA VAL A 94 2.76 15.25 -4.76
C VAL A 94 1.62 15.92 -4.01
N PRO A 95 1.49 15.81 -2.68
CA PRO A 95 0.52 16.60 -1.91
C PRO A 95 0.61 18.11 -2.18
N ALA A 96 1.81 18.68 -2.21
CA ALA A 96 1.99 20.12 -2.47
C ALA A 96 1.50 20.53 -3.87
N LEU A 97 1.73 19.71 -4.90
CA LEU A 97 1.20 19.93 -6.25
C LEU A 97 -0.33 19.88 -6.28
N PHE A 98 -0.94 18.96 -5.54
CA PHE A 98 -2.40 18.88 -5.43
C PHE A 98 -2.96 20.13 -4.71
N VAL A 99 -2.32 20.60 -3.65
CA VAL A 99 -2.69 21.84 -2.96
C VAL A 99 -2.51 23.06 -3.90
N ALA A 100 -1.43 23.10 -4.67
CA ALA A 100 -1.20 24.18 -5.63
C ALA A 100 -2.27 24.24 -6.75
N ALA A 101 -2.74 23.06 -7.20
CA ALA A 101 -3.69 22.96 -8.30
C ALA A 101 -5.15 23.14 -7.85
N PHE A 102 -5.52 22.63 -6.69
CA PHE A 102 -6.92 22.54 -6.24
C PHE A 102 -7.21 23.34 -4.97
N GLY A 103 -6.22 24.01 -4.40
CA GLY A 103 -6.34 24.67 -3.12
C GLY A 103 -6.21 23.71 -1.94
N TYR A 104 -6.11 24.28 -0.73
CA TYR A 104 -6.01 23.47 0.49
C TYR A 104 -7.36 22.90 0.89
N SER A 105 -7.38 21.59 1.08
CA SER A 105 -8.42 20.84 1.80
C SER A 105 -7.81 19.55 2.32
N THR A 106 -8.43 18.90 3.32
CA THR A 106 -7.97 17.58 3.81
C THR A 106 -7.86 16.58 2.66
N TRP A 107 -8.79 16.63 1.71
CA TRP A 107 -8.81 15.77 0.54
C TRP A 107 -7.59 15.98 -0.39
N THR A 108 -7.20 17.22 -0.64
CA THR A 108 -6.07 17.51 -1.54
C THR A 108 -4.73 17.07 -0.96
N VAL A 109 -4.62 16.97 0.34
CA VAL A 109 -3.42 16.48 1.02
C VAL A 109 -3.42 14.93 1.10
N VAL A 110 -4.56 14.32 1.38
CA VAL A 110 -4.65 12.87 1.64
C VAL A 110 -4.84 12.05 0.37
N LEU A 111 -5.60 12.55 -0.62
CA LEU A 111 -5.92 11.83 -1.84
C LEU A 111 -4.70 11.30 -2.61
N PRO A 112 -3.59 12.05 -2.77
CA PRO A 112 -2.40 11.54 -3.45
C PRO A 112 -1.82 10.29 -2.77
N ASN A 113 -1.78 10.29 -1.46
CA ASN A 113 -1.27 9.15 -0.67
C ASN A 113 -2.21 7.95 -0.78
N ALA A 114 -3.51 8.19 -0.75
CA ALA A 114 -4.52 7.15 -0.96
C ALA A 114 -4.38 6.49 -2.34
N LEU A 115 -4.19 7.28 -3.38
CA LEU A 115 -3.95 6.77 -4.74
C LEU A 115 -2.64 5.99 -4.84
N ALA A 116 -1.58 6.45 -4.18
CA ALA A 116 -0.31 5.73 -4.13
C ALA A 116 -0.45 4.39 -3.41
N ALA A 117 -1.20 4.34 -2.32
CA ALA A 117 -1.52 3.11 -1.59
C ALA A 117 -2.26 2.11 -2.49
N LEU A 118 -3.31 2.55 -3.20
CA LEU A 118 -4.04 1.72 -4.16
C LEU A 118 -3.14 1.22 -5.29
N ALA A 119 -2.32 2.09 -5.85
CA ALA A 119 -1.37 1.72 -6.89
C ALA A 119 -0.39 0.65 -6.40
N THR A 120 0.10 0.76 -5.17
CA THR A 120 0.99 -0.22 -4.53
C THR A 120 0.30 -1.59 -4.44
N VAL A 121 -0.94 -1.65 -3.96
CA VAL A 121 -1.72 -2.90 -3.88
C VAL A 121 -1.86 -3.54 -5.26
N VAL A 122 -2.21 -2.76 -6.28
CA VAL A 122 -2.37 -3.24 -7.66
C VAL A 122 -1.05 -3.76 -8.24
N VAL A 123 0.05 -3.04 -8.03
CA VAL A 123 1.38 -3.43 -8.52
C VAL A 123 1.84 -4.70 -7.83
N VAL A 124 1.76 -4.79 -6.49
CA VAL A 124 2.17 -5.96 -5.72
C VAL A 124 1.35 -7.19 -6.12
N ALA A 125 0.03 -7.07 -6.20
CA ALA A 125 -0.85 -8.17 -6.60
C ALA A 125 -0.56 -8.63 -8.04
N SER A 126 -0.35 -7.69 -8.97
CA SER A 126 -0.06 -7.98 -10.37
C SER A 126 1.30 -8.64 -10.55
N THR A 127 2.30 -8.21 -9.79
CA THR A 127 3.64 -8.78 -9.79
C THR A 127 3.62 -10.19 -9.21
N GLY A 128 2.98 -10.40 -8.06
CA GLY A 128 2.82 -11.72 -7.45
C GLY A 128 2.10 -12.70 -8.36
N ARG A 129 1.08 -12.25 -9.09
CA ARG A 129 0.42 -13.05 -10.12
C ARG A 129 1.36 -13.47 -11.25
N ARG A 130 2.22 -12.56 -11.71
CA ARG A 130 3.15 -12.85 -12.83
C ARG A 130 4.28 -13.77 -12.42
N LEU A 131 4.78 -13.63 -11.19
CA LEU A 131 5.96 -14.37 -10.73
C LEU A 131 5.62 -15.75 -10.15
N VAL A 132 4.45 -15.90 -9.53
CA VAL A 132 4.10 -17.12 -8.80
C VAL A 132 2.76 -17.69 -9.28
N SER A 133 1.64 -17.06 -8.90
CA SER A 133 0.29 -17.51 -9.26
C SER A 133 -0.75 -16.41 -8.99
N PRO A 134 -1.96 -16.52 -9.59
CA PRO A 134 -3.04 -15.58 -9.32
C PRO A 134 -3.43 -15.51 -7.84
N THR A 135 -3.42 -16.62 -7.13
CA THR A 135 -3.72 -16.69 -5.68
C THR A 135 -2.64 -16.01 -4.86
N ALA A 136 -1.36 -16.28 -5.16
CA ALA A 136 -0.24 -15.63 -4.50
C ALA A 136 -0.26 -14.11 -4.70
N GLY A 137 -0.66 -13.66 -5.89
CA GLY A 137 -0.82 -12.24 -6.19
C GLY A 137 -1.90 -11.58 -5.32
N LEU A 138 -3.08 -12.20 -5.16
CA LEU A 138 -4.13 -11.68 -4.29
C LEU A 138 -3.73 -11.65 -2.82
N ILE A 139 -3.04 -12.69 -2.34
CA ILE A 139 -2.51 -12.73 -0.97
C ILE A 139 -1.50 -11.60 -0.75
N ALA A 140 -0.55 -11.44 -1.66
CA ALA A 140 0.46 -10.38 -1.57
C ALA A 140 -0.17 -8.98 -1.59
N GLY A 141 -1.18 -8.76 -2.45
CA GLY A 141 -1.95 -7.52 -2.47
C GLY A 141 -2.74 -7.27 -1.17
N ALA A 142 -3.34 -8.31 -0.59
CA ALA A 142 -4.04 -8.21 0.69
C ALA A 142 -3.08 -7.87 1.84
N VAL A 143 -1.90 -8.48 1.88
CA VAL A 143 -0.86 -8.13 2.85
C VAL A 143 -0.41 -6.69 2.69
N ALA A 144 -0.19 -6.22 1.46
CA ALA A 144 0.16 -4.83 1.20
C ALA A 144 -0.94 -3.87 1.67
N ALA A 145 -2.22 -4.18 1.41
CA ALA A 145 -3.35 -3.37 1.84
C ALA A 145 -3.45 -3.28 3.37
N THR A 146 -3.32 -4.40 4.08
CA THR A 146 -3.38 -4.42 5.55
C THR A 146 -2.19 -3.72 6.19
N SER A 147 -0.99 -3.82 5.61
CA SER A 147 0.19 -3.11 6.09
C SER A 147 0.00 -1.59 6.07
N GLN A 148 -0.60 -1.07 5.00
CA GLN A 148 -0.94 0.36 4.89
C GLN A 148 -1.91 0.79 5.99
N LEU A 149 -3.00 0.05 6.19
CA LEU A 149 -3.99 0.34 7.22
C LEU A 149 -3.42 0.30 8.64
N ILE A 150 -2.51 -0.64 8.93
CA ILE A 150 -1.84 -0.75 10.22
C ILE A 150 -0.90 0.43 10.47
N LEU A 151 -0.20 0.92 9.45
CA LEU A 151 0.70 2.06 9.58
C LEU A 151 -0.07 3.38 9.82
N ASP A 152 -1.27 3.51 9.24
CA ASP A 152 -2.09 4.69 9.39
C ASP A 152 -2.89 4.70 10.72
N ALA A 153 -3.24 3.53 11.27
CA ALA A 153 -4.04 3.40 12.49
C ALA A 153 -3.49 4.15 13.71
N PRO A 154 -2.19 4.11 14.07
CA PRO A 154 -1.68 4.82 15.24
C PRO A 154 -1.82 6.32 15.15
N GLN A 155 -1.79 6.89 13.96
CA GLN A 155 -1.91 8.33 13.74
C GLN A 155 -3.35 8.80 13.95
N GLN A 156 -4.33 7.98 13.61
CA GLN A 156 -5.76 8.26 13.82
C GLN A 156 -6.13 8.25 15.29
N PHE A 157 -5.56 7.34 16.09
CA PHE A 157 -5.84 7.28 17.55
C PHE A 157 -5.10 8.34 18.37
N ALA A 158 -3.99 8.86 17.89
CA ALA A 158 -3.22 9.90 18.59
C ALA A 158 -3.96 11.24 18.67
N GLY A 159 -4.85 11.52 17.72
CA GLY A 159 -5.64 12.76 17.67
C GLY A 159 -6.80 12.85 18.68
N HIS A 160 -7.19 11.73 19.28
CA HIS A 160 -8.33 11.67 20.23
C HIS A 160 -7.93 11.85 21.71
N ARG A 161 -6.72 12.31 22.01
CA ARG A 161 -6.39 12.64 23.40
C ARG A 161 -7.10 13.95 23.78
N PRO A 162 -8.03 13.95 24.75
CA PRO A 162 -8.60 15.18 25.25
C PRO A 162 -7.46 16.08 25.76
N ALA A 163 -7.51 17.35 25.36
CA ALA A 163 -6.53 18.34 25.80
C ALA A 163 -6.46 18.28 27.35
N ARG A 164 -5.29 17.93 27.87
CA ARG A 164 -5.06 18.02 29.31
C ARG A 164 -5.08 19.52 29.66
N PRO A 165 -5.93 19.95 30.62
CA PRO A 165 -5.82 21.32 31.11
C PRO A 165 -4.41 21.48 31.68
N TRP A 166 -3.74 22.53 31.24
CA TRP A 166 -2.45 22.94 31.79
C TRP A 166 -2.66 23.33 33.25
N PRO A 167 -1.76 22.94 34.16
CA PRO A 167 -1.82 23.36 35.56
C PRO A 167 -1.67 24.86 35.70
#